data_b73c07afbb999180903b75480a3db026
#
_entry.id   b73c07afbb999180903b75480a3db026
#
_cell.length_a   1.000
_cell.length_b   1.000
_cell.length_c   1.000
_cell.angle_alpha   90.00
_cell.angle_beta   90.00
_cell.angle_gamma   90.00
#
_symmetry.space_group_name_H-M   'P 1'
#
loop_
_entity.id
_entity.type
_entity.pdbx_description
1 polymer ?
#
loop_
_entity_poly.entity_id
_entity_poly.type
_entity_poly.pdbx_seq_one_letter_code
_entity_poly.pdbx_strand_id
1 'polypeptide(L)'
;MNYAYSELDLDKRNPFTRLFIRNEGHDVSKRGTFTKEQLKQGYDRALNSKSTVKLLMPLLGETGCRLAEIVGLRLEDIDLENDLIHIRPNPARRLKNKTSERVLPLVGYARTALVQAMSQADDEWLFPQYIKAGHCYATHASNALNSWLKRDFGGLTAHSLRHTFRDRLRAVECPMDMIDQIGGWRSVGGVGASYGEGYGLVQVMEMMEKGCWFVSFK
;
A
#
# COMPACT_ATOMS: atom_id res chain seq x y z
N MET A 1 6.74 11.41 -24.80
CA MET A 1 7.14 11.56 -26.23
C MET A 1 5.91 11.52 -27.16
N ASN A 2 5.05 10.49 -27.15
CA ASN A 2 3.82 10.47 -27.99
C ASN A 2 2.90 11.68 -27.73
N TYR A 3 2.72 12.08 -26.48
CA TYR A 3 1.94 13.26 -26.09
C TYR A 3 2.54 14.55 -26.71
N ALA A 4 3.87 14.72 -26.62
CA ALA A 4 4.53 15.89 -27.21
C ALA A 4 4.42 15.93 -28.75
N TYR A 5 4.45 14.78 -29.41
CA TYR A 5 4.24 14.74 -30.87
C TYR A 5 2.81 15.08 -31.25
N SER A 6 1.82 14.65 -30.45
CA SER A 6 0.40 15.00 -30.67
C SER A 6 0.12 16.47 -30.41
N GLU A 7 0.61 17.03 -29.28
CA GLU A 7 0.38 18.41 -28.90
C GLU A 7 1.08 19.42 -29.82
N LEU A 8 2.25 19.06 -30.36
CA LEU A 8 3.03 19.95 -31.21
C LEU A 8 2.76 19.70 -32.70
N ASP A 9 1.77 18.88 -33.04
CA ASP A 9 1.39 18.50 -34.42
C ASP A 9 2.61 18.09 -35.26
N LEU A 10 3.55 17.36 -34.67
CA LEU A 10 4.76 16.90 -35.34
C LEU A 10 4.47 15.59 -36.06
N ASP A 11 4.57 15.65 -37.41
CA ASP A 11 4.50 14.45 -38.26
C ASP A 11 5.77 13.59 -38.14
N LYS A 12 6.06 13.14 -36.92
CA LYS A 12 7.19 12.29 -36.59
C LYS A 12 6.72 11.07 -35.81
N ARG A 13 7.16 9.90 -36.25
CA ARG A 13 6.95 8.67 -35.45
C ARG A 13 7.87 8.67 -34.24
N ASN A 14 7.32 8.33 -33.08
CA ASN A 14 8.15 8.09 -31.91
C ASN A 14 9.12 6.92 -32.19
N PRO A 15 10.45 7.14 -32.20
CA PRO A 15 11.42 6.11 -32.49
C PRO A 15 11.46 4.97 -31.48
N PHE A 16 10.82 5.16 -30.30
CA PHE A 16 10.74 4.16 -29.24
C PHE A 16 9.44 3.34 -29.28
N THR A 17 8.58 3.51 -30.30
CA THR A 17 7.41 2.65 -30.49
C THR A 17 7.80 1.37 -31.19
N ARG A 18 7.23 0.25 -30.71
CA ARG A 18 7.45 -1.10 -31.29
C ARG A 18 8.91 -1.55 -31.30
N LEU A 19 9.71 -1.10 -30.34
CA LEU A 19 11.04 -1.67 -30.14
C LEU A 19 10.92 -3.13 -29.77
N PHE A 20 11.62 -3.99 -30.48
CA PHE A 20 11.79 -5.38 -30.08
C PHE A 20 12.77 -5.42 -28.91
N ILE A 21 12.25 -5.75 -27.72
CA ILE A 21 13.07 -5.96 -26.52
C ILE A 21 13.39 -7.46 -26.46
N ARG A 22 14.64 -7.80 -26.71
CA ARG A 22 15.08 -9.20 -26.61
C ARG A 22 14.87 -9.70 -25.17
N ASN A 23 14.21 -10.85 -25.03
CA ASN A 23 13.88 -11.47 -23.74
C ASN A 23 12.90 -10.66 -22.87
N GLU A 24 12.03 -9.82 -23.46
CA GLU A 24 10.98 -9.13 -22.72
C GLU A 24 10.16 -10.14 -21.89
N GLY A 25 10.15 -9.93 -20.57
CA GLY A 25 9.42 -10.79 -19.63
C GLY A 25 10.17 -12.04 -19.13
N HIS A 26 11.32 -12.41 -19.71
CA HIS A 26 12.11 -13.56 -19.25
C HIS A 26 12.99 -13.25 -18.02
N ASP A 27 13.29 -11.99 -17.79
CA ASP A 27 14.09 -11.49 -16.66
C ASP A 27 13.24 -11.01 -15.47
N VAL A 28 11.93 -11.25 -15.52
CA VAL A 28 11.01 -10.89 -14.42
C VAL A 28 11.28 -11.79 -13.22
N SER A 29 12.08 -11.30 -12.29
CA SER A 29 12.25 -11.94 -11.00
C SER A 29 10.93 -11.92 -10.23
N LYS A 30 10.38 -13.11 -9.90
CA LYS A 30 9.21 -13.21 -9.00
C LYS A 30 9.62 -12.67 -7.64
N ARG A 31 9.00 -11.58 -7.23
CA ARG A 31 9.22 -11.03 -5.89
C ARG A 31 8.64 -11.99 -4.86
N GLY A 32 9.45 -12.34 -3.86
CA GLY A 32 9.01 -13.18 -2.76
C GLY A 32 7.88 -12.54 -1.95
N THR A 33 7.13 -13.38 -1.27
CA THR A 33 6.09 -13.01 -0.30
C THR A 33 6.50 -13.47 1.10
N PHE A 34 5.95 -12.83 2.12
CA PHE A 34 6.18 -13.21 3.50
C PHE A 34 5.38 -14.45 3.87
N THR A 35 5.99 -15.35 4.66
CA THR A 35 5.23 -16.41 5.33
C THR A 35 4.47 -15.83 6.53
N LYS A 36 3.52 -16.61 7.08
CA LYS A 36 2.77 -16.24 8.27
C LYS A 36 3.70 -15.98 9.47
N GLU A 37 4.67 -16.85 9.65
CA GLU A 37 5.68 -16.77 10.72
C GLU A 37 6.57 -15.53 10.59
N GLN A 38 7.01 -15.23 9.36
CA GLN A 38 7.80 -14.02 9.08
C GLN A 38 7.00 -12.74 9.36
N LEU A 39 5.71 -12.70 8.96
CA LEU A 39 4.84 -11.56 9.28
C LEU A 39 4.67 -11.40 10.79
N LYS A 40 4.34 -12.50 11.50
CA LYS A 40 4.17 -12.48 12.96
C LYS A 40 5.42 -11.95 13.65
N GLN A 41 6.58 -12.54 13.33
CA GLN A 41 7.87 -12.12 13.88
C GLN A 41 8.17 -10.64 13.59
N GLY A 42 7.90 -10.21 12.34
CA GLY A 42 8.15 -8.84 11.92
C GLY A 42 7.24 -7.84 12.63
N TYR A 43 5.97 -8.16 12.78
CA TYR A 43 4.99 -7.32 13.47
C TYR A 43 5.32 -7.20 14.96
N ASP A 44 5.61 -8.31 15.62
CA ASP A 44 6.00 -8.29 17.04
C ASP A 44 7.27 -7.45 17.25
N ARG A 45 8.28 -7.61 16.38
CA ARG A 45 9.52 -6.82 16.43
C ARG A 45 9.29 -5.34 16.10
N ALA A 46 8.31 -5.02 15.24
CA ALA A 46 7.96 -3.65 14.92
C ALA A 46 7.31 -2.97 16.12
N LEU A 47 6.31 -3.60 16.72
CA LEU A 47 5.58 -3.06 17.87
C LEU A 47 6.45 -2.91 19.14
N ASN A 48 7.41 -3.81 19.34
CA ASN A 48 8.37 -3.73 20.45
C ASN A 48 9.57 -2.80 20.18
N SER A 49 9.57 -2.11 19.03
CA SER A 49 10.66 -1.20 18.64
C SER A 49 10.33 0.25 18.98
N LYS A 50 11.34 1.02 19.37
CA LYS A 50 11.22 2.49 19.46
C LYS A 50 11.23 3.18 18.09
N SER A 51 11.49 2.45 17.01
CA SER A 51 11.62 3.01 15.65
C SER A 51 10.29 3.03 14.95
N THR A 52 9.72 4.23 14.75
CA THR A 52 8.44 4.44 14.04
C THR A 52 8.43 3.87 12.62
N VAL A 53 9.59 3.85 11.93
CA VAL A 53 9.66 3.29 10.56
C VAL A 53 9.26 1.82 10.49
N LYS A 54 9.51 1.06 11.54
CA LYS A 54 9.16 -0.37 11.59
C LYS A 54 7.64 -0.57 11.67
N LEU A 55 6.89 0.38 12.24
CA LEU A 55 5.43 0.34 12.30
C LEU A 55 4.79 0.37 10.90
N LEU A 56 5.53 0.83 9.89
CA LEU A 56 5.10 0.71 8.49
C LEU A 56 4.90 -0.75 8.06
N MET A 57 5.60 -1.72 8.67
CA MET A 57 5.47 -3.13 8.28
C MET A 57 4.06 -3.68 8.55
N PRO A 58 3.51 -3.64 9.79
CA PRO A 58 2.14 -4.09 10.03
C PRO A 58 1.10 -3.22 9.32
N LEU A 59 1.29 -1.91 9.22
CA LEU A 59 0.37 -1.03 8.48
C LEU A 59 0.26 -1.43 7.01
N LEU A 60 1.38 -1.67 6.32
CA LEU A 60 1.39 -2.07 4.92
C LEU A 60 0.92 -3.51 4.73
N GLY A 61 1.28 -4.40 5.65
CA GLY A 61 0.95 -5.82 5.58
C GLY A 61 -0.51 -6.13 5.83
N GLU A 62 -1.22 -5.31 6.63
CA GLU A 62 -2.63 -5.53 6.94
C GLU A 62 -3.59 -4.64 6.13
N THR A 63 -3.09 -3.60 5.45
CA THR A 63 -3.93 -2.74 4.61
C THR A 63 -3.68 -2.91 3.11
N GLY A 64 -2.54 -3.48 2.73
CA GLY A 64 -2.12 -3.55 1.35
C GLY A 64 -1.87 -2.18 0.69
N CYS A 65 -1.80 -1.09 1.44
CA CYS A 65 -1.55 0.25 0.94
C CYS A 65 -0.18 0.39 0.27
N ARG A 66 -0.03 1.40 -0.58
CA ARG A 66 1.30 1.83 -1.04
C ARG A 66 2.03 2.52 0.10
N LEU A 67 3.35 2.37 0.14
CA LEU A 67 4.17 2.99 1.18
C LEU A 67 3.90 4.50 1.31
N ALA A 68 3.86 5.22 0.19
CA ALA A 68 3.58 6.66 0.19
C ALA A 68 2.18 7.01 0.71
N GLU A 69 1.21 6.11 0.59
CA GLU A 69 -0.15 6.32 1.11
C GLU A 69 -0.14 6.34 2.63
N ILE A 70 0.59 5.44 3.25
CA ILE A 70 0.71 5.37 4.72
C ILE A 70 1.66 6.44 5.26
N VAL A 71 2.83 6.65 4.63
CA VAL A 71 3.81 7.66 5.08
C VAL A 71 3.25 9.07 5.04
N GLY A 72 2.43 9.38 4.04
CA GLY A 72 1.77 10.69 3.89
C GLY A 72 0.35 10.72 4.46
N LEU A 73 0.00 9.88 5.43
CA LEU A 73 -1.30 9.90 6.09
C LEU A 73 -1.34 11.03 7.14
N ARG A 74 -2.45 11.77 7.17
CA ARG A 74 -2.70 12.80 8.19
C ARG A 74 -3.48 12.20 9.35
N LEU A 75 -3.33 12.76 10.54
CA LEU A 75 -4.11 12.32 11.70
C LEU A 75 -5.62 12.51 11.49
N GLU A 76 -6.05 13.54 10.75
CA GLU A 76 -7.45 13.76 10.39
C GLU A 76 -8.04 12.71 9.42
N ASP A 77 -7.19 11.90 8.78
CA ASP A 77 -7.60 10.81 7.88
C ASP A 77 -7.83 9.49 8.65
N ILE A 78 -7.74 9.51 9.98
CA ILE A 78 -7.83 8.34 10.86
C ILE A 78 -9.08 8.44 11.71
N ASP A 79 -9.95 7.46 11.59
CA ASP A 79 -11.14 7.30 12.41
C ASP A 79 -10.98 6.06 13.30
N LEU A 80 -10.53 6.29 14.54
CA LEU A 80 -10.34 5.22 15.53
C LEU A 80 -11.65 4.73 16.14
N GLU A 81 -12.73 5.49 16.05
CA GLU A 81 -14.04 5.08 16.58
C GLU A 81 -14.65 3.99 15.71
N ASN A 82 -14.46 4.10 14.39
CA ASN A 82 -14.96 3.15 13.42
C ASN A 82 -13.86 2.21 12.89
N ASP A 83 -12.63 2.31 13.40
CA ASP A 83 -11.46 1.55 12.93
C ASP A 83 -11.20 1.70 11.41
N LEU A 84 -11.20 2.93 10.91
CA LEU A 84 -11.05 3.25 9.49
C LEU A 84 -9.86 4.19 9.23
N ILE A 85 -9.31 4.08 8.02
CA ILE A 85 -8.39 5.07 7.45
C ILE A 85 -8.88 5.55 6.08
N HIS A 86 -8.74 6.85 5.83
CA HIS A 86 -9.11 7.49 4.57
C HIS A 86 -7.87 7.75 3.73
N ILE A 87 -7.73 7.02 2.63
CA ILE A 87 -6.66 7.25 1.65
C ILE A 87 -7.19 8.25 0.62
N ARG A 88 -6.80 9.52 0.77
CA ARG A 88 -7.20 10.62 -0.13
C ARG A 88 -6.00 11.50 -0.47
N PRO A 89 -6.03 12.27 -1.57
CA PRO A 89 -4.96 13.21 -1.88
C PRO A 89 -4.86 14.28 -0.79
N ASN A 90 -3.65 14.76 -0.53
CA ASN A 90 -3.39 15.86 0.38
C ASN A 90 -2.23 16.74 -0.12
N PRO A 91 -1.96 17.91 0.50
CA PRO A 91 -0.94 18.83 0.02
C PRO A 91 0.45 18.23 -0.15
N ALA A 92 0.85 17.29 0.73
CA ALA A 92 2.17 16.68 0.70
C ALA A 92 2.27 15.47 -0.24
N ARG A 93 1.13 14.87 -0.62
CA ARG A 93 1.10 13.62 -1.38
C ARG A 93 -0.06 13.57 -2.37
N ARG A 94 0.28 13.41 -3.65
CA ARG A 94 -0.70 13.03 -4.69
C ARG A 94 -0.91 11.51 -4.68
N LEU A 95 -2.10 11.07 -5.05
CA LEU A 95 -2.36 9.66 -5.35
C LEU A 95 -1.91 9.33 -6.77
N LYS A 96 -1.51 8.07 -6.99
CA LYS A 96 -1.01 7.61 -8.31
C LYS A 96 -2.09 7.69 -9.39
N ASN A 97 -3.33 7.43 -9.02
CA ASN A 97 -4.53 7.48 -9.89
C ASN A 97 -5.76 7.75 -9.03
N LYS A 98 -6.88 8.13 -9.67
CA LYS A 98 -8.15 8.44 -9.00
C LYS A 98 -8.68 7.22 -8.21
N THR A 99 -8.52 6.01 -8.72
CA THR A 99 -8.96 4.76 -8.05
C THR A 99 -8.16 4.42 -6.79
N SER A 100 -7.12 5.18 -6.47
CA SER A 100 -6.36 5.01 -5.21
C SER A 100 -7.07 5.66 -4.02
N GLU A 101 -8.02 6.56 -4.25
CA GLU A 101 -8.83 7.18 -3.19
C GLU A 101 -9.85 6.17 -2.66
N ARG A 102 -9.80 5.89 -1.35
CA ARG A 102 -10.63 4.86 -0.73
C ARG A 102 -10.61 4.94 0.79
N VAL A 103 -11.59 4.34 1.42
CA VAL A 103 -11.63 4.09 2.87
C VAL A 103 -11.31 2.63 3.13
N LEU A 104 -10.48 2.37 4.12
CA LEU A 104 -10.05 1.01 4.48
C LEU A 104 -10.26 0.74 5.96
N PRO A 105 -10.79 -0.44 6.32
CA PRO A 105 -10.82 -0.91 7.69
C PRO A 105 -9.42 -1.22 8.22
N LEU A 106 -9.23 -1.02 9.52
CA LEU A 106 -8.03 -1.40 10.26
C LEU A 106 -8.24 -2.79 10.86
N VAL A 107 -7.59 -3.79 10.30
CA VAL A 107 -7.67 -5.17 10.78
C VAL A 107 -6.34 -5.61 11.40
N GLY A 108 -6.38 -6.64 12.24
CA GLY A 108 -5.20 -7.28 12.81
C GLY A 108 -4.26 -6.29 13.51
N TYR A 109 -2.98 -6.38 13.20
CA TYR A 109 -1.93 -5.54 13.78
C TYR A 109 -1.94 -4.08 13.30
N ALA A 110 -2.72 -3.73 12.26
CA ALA A 110 -2.73 -2.38 11.72
C ALA A 110 -3.21 -1.34 12.75
N ARG A 111 -4.28 -1.66 13.49
CA ARG A 111 -4.83 -0.76 14.52
C ARG A 111 -3.81 -0.46 15.61
N THR A 112 -3.18 -1.49 16.17
CA THR A 112 -2.17 -1.34 17.23
C THR A 112 -0.98 -0.51 16.75
N ALA A 113 -0.48 -0.81 15.53
CA ALA A 113 0.63 -0.07 14.94
C ALA A 113 0.27 1.39 14.67
N LEU A 114 -0.97 1.65 14.24
CA LEU A 114 -1.45 3.00 13.99
C LEU A 114 -1.51 3.82 15.28
N VAL A 115 -2.14 3.29 16.34
CA VAL A 115 -2.23 3.95 17.66
C VAL A 115 -0.83 4.24 18.19
N GLN A 116 0.10 3.29 18.08
CA GLN A 116 1.48 3.50 18.49
C GLN A 116 2.19 4.56 17.65
N ALA A 117 1.95 4.63 16.34
CA ALA A 117 2.51 5.69 15.50
C ALA A 117 1.93 7.06 15.85
N MET A 118 0.62 7.14 16.09
CA MET A 118 -0.05 8.38 16.51
C MET A 118 0.50 8.91 17.84
N SER A 119 0.79 8.03 18.80
CA SER A 119 1.37 8.45 20.10
C SER A 119 2.80 9.02 19.98
N GLN A 120 3.45 8.84 18.85
CA GLN A 120 4.80 9.34 18.56
C GLN A 120 4.79 10.49 17.52
N ALA A 121 3.61 10.83 16.99
CA ALA A 121 3.43 11.95 16.09
C ALA A 121 3.37 13.27 16.90
N ASP A 122 4.11 14.26 16.46
CA ASP A 122 4.23 15.59 17.11
C ASP A 122 3.60 16.72 16.28
N ASP A 123 3.01 16.38 15.13
CA ASP A 123 2.28 17.31 14.27
C ASP A 123 1.04 16.64 13.62
N GLU A 124 0.52 17.23 12.54
CA GLU A 124 -0.68 16.72 11.83
C GLU A 124 -0.45 15.43 11.02
N TRP A 125 0.79 14.93 10.92
CA TRP A 125 1.17 13.78 10.10
C TRP A 125 1.45 12.54 10.95
N LEU A 126 1.04 11.38 10.48
CA LEU A 126 1.32 10.11 11.17
C LEU A 126 2.83 9.80 11.21
N PHE A 127 3.58 10.22 10.20
CA PHE A 127 5.04 10.05 10.10
C PHE A 127 5.72 11.38 9.76
N PRO A 128 5.73 12.36 10.70
CA PRO A 128 6.18 13.73 10.45
C PRO A 128 7.63 13.81 9.97
N GLN A 129 8.49 12.90 10.41
CA GLN A 129 9.90 12.85 10.01
C GLN A 129 10.12 12.67 8.49
N TYR A 130 9.09 12.24 7.76
CA TYR A 130 9.14 12.05 6.31
C TYR A 130 8.39 13.15 5.54
N ILE A 131 7.88 14.16 6.22
CA ILE A 131 7.25 15.32 5.60
C ILE A 131 8.15 16.53 5.79
N LYS A 132 8.57 17.14 4.69
CA LYS A 132 9.44 18.33 4.72
C LYS A 132 8.99 19.33 3.66
N ALA A 133 8.89 20.61 4.05
CA ALA A 133 8.47 21.70 3.14
C ALA A 133 7.21 21.34 2.33
N GLY A 134 6.22 20.70 2.97
CA GLY A 134 4.98 20.30 2.32
C GLY A 134 5.11 19.13 1.32
N HIS A 135 6.19 18.36 1.37
CA HIS A 135 6.39 17.19 0.49
C HIS A 135 6.63 15.90 1.27
N CYS A 136 6.03 14.81 0.80
CA CYS A 136 6.20 13.47 1.37
C CYS A 136 7.42 12.76 0.77
N TYR A 137 8.44 12.53 1.57
CA TYR A 137 9.69 11.83 1.20
C TYR A 137 9.58 10.32 1.44
N ALA A 138 8.59 9.67 0.83
CA ALA A 138 8.33 8.24 0.96
C ALA A 138 9.53 7.36 0.55
N THR A 139 10.43 7.85 -0.32
CA THR A 139 11.65 7.15 -0.71
C THR A 139 12.60 6.96 0.50
N HIS A 140 12.71 7.94 1.39
CA HIS A 140 13.53 7.82 2.61
C HIS A 140 12.95 6.76 3.55
N ALA A 141 11.63 6.77 3.77
CA ALA A 141 10.95 5.73 4.53
C ALA A 141 11.13 4.35 3.89
N SER A 142 11.03 4.27 2.56
CA SER A 142 11.26 3.04 1.79
C SER A 142 12.67 2.48 2.02
N ASN A 143 13.69 3.34 1.93
CA ASN A 143 15.08 2.91 2.11
C ASN A 143 15.32 2.40 3.53
N ALA A 144 14.84 3.12 4.55
CA ALA A 144 14.97 2.73 5.95
C ALA A 144 14.25 1.41 6.26
N LEU A 145 12.98 1.28 5.82
CA LEU A 145 12.19 0.07 6.01
C LEU A 145 12.81 -1.12 5.27
N ASN A 146 13.16 -0.94 3.99
CA ASN A 146 13.72 -2.02 3.16
C ASN A 146 15.10 -2.46 3.63
N SER A 147 15.91 -1.57 4.20
CA SER A 147 17.19 -1.95 4.80
C SER A 147 16.98 -2.96 5.94
N TRP A 148 16.00 -2.72 6.80
CA TRP A 148 15.64 -3.66 7.86
C TRP A 148 15.04 -4.96 7.31
N LEU A 149 14.03 -4.87 6.41
CA LEU A 149 13.33 -6.04 5.87
C LEU A 149 14.28 -6.98 5.10
N LYS A 150 15.15 -6.43 4.25
CA LYS A 150 16.09 -7.23 3.46
C LYS A 150 17.08 -8.00 4.34
N ARG A 151 17.59 -7.35 5.40
CA ARG A 151 18.55 -7.98 6.32
C ARG A 151 17.91 -9.11 7.12
N ASP A 152 16.69 -8.87 7.62
CA ASP A 152 16.08 -9.73 8.62
C ASP A 152 15.12 -10.79 8.00
N PHE A 153 14.66 -10.58 6.75
CA PHE A 153 13.66 -11.41 6.07
C PHE A 153 14.09 -11.83 4.65
N GLY A 154 15.36 -12.15 4.44
CA GLY A 154 15.83 -12.80 3.23
C GLY A 154 15.62 -12.00 1.93
N GLY A 155 15.82 -10.69 1.98
CA GLY A 155 15.73 -9.83 0.79
C GLY A 155 14.31 -9.30 0.49
N LEU A 156 13.31 -9.65 1.32
CA LEU A 156 11.94 -9.14 1.18
C LEU A 156 11.89 -7.62 1.40
N THR A 157 10.87 -6.99 0.85
CA THR A 157 10.73 -5.52 0.82
C THR A 157 9.33 -5.08 1.23
N ALA A 158 9.14 -3.77 1.42
CA ALA A 158 7.81 -3.18 1.63
C ALA A 158 6.81 -3.57 0.52
N HIS A 159 7.28 -3.72 -0.70
CA HIS A 159 6.43 -4.15 -1.81
C HIS A 159 6.00 -5.62 -1.69
N SER A 160 6.85 -6.46 -1.10
CA SER A 160 6.53 -7.87 -0.79
C SER A 160 5.36 -7.98 0.20
N LEU A 161 5.22 -7.04 1.16
CA LEU A 161 4.07 -6.98 2.08
C LEU A 161 2.75 -6.84 1.30
N ARG A 162 2.73 -5.96 0.31
CA ARG A 162 1.56 -5.72 -0.52
C ARG A 162 1.22 -6.91 -1.43
N HIS A 163 2.22 -7.66 -1.91
CA HIS A 163 2.00 -8.92 -2.61
C HIS A 163 1.43 -9.97 -1.68
N THR A 164 2.02 -10.13 -0.48
CA THR A 164 1.52 -11.06 0.54
C THR A 164 0.06 -10.76 0.91
N PHE A 165 -0.30 -9.49 1.09
CA PHE A 165 -1.67 -9.09 1.38
C PHE A 165 -2.64 -9.51 0.26
N ARG A 166 -2.25 -9.28 -1.01
CA ARG A 166 -3.05 -9.70 -2.16
C ARG A 166 -3.23 -11.21 -2.22
N ASP A 167 -2.18 -11.97 -1.93
CA ASP A 167 -2.23 -13.44 -1.94
C ASP A 167 -3.09 -13.98 -0.78
N ARG A 168 -3.07 -13.32 0.38
CA ARG A 168 -3.95 -13.63 1.52
C ARG A 168 -5.42 -13.45 1.18
N LEU A 169 -5.78 -12.34 0.51
CA LEU A 169 -7.16 -12.12 0.05
C LEU A 169 -7.58 -13.15 -1.00
N ARG A 170 -6.69 -13.53 -1.91
CA ARG A 170 -6.96 -14.62 -2.88
C ARG A 170 -7.18 -15.96 -2.20
N ALA A 171 -6.43 -16.25 -1.14
CA ALA A 171 -6.55 -17.51 -0.40
C ALA A 171 -7.90 -17.68 0.31
N VAL A 172 -8.62 -16.59 0.55
CA VAL A 172 -9.99 -16.57 1.12
C VAL A 172 -11.05 -16.31 0.06
N GLU A 173 -10.71 -16.52 -1.22
CA GLU A 173 -11.62 -16.36 -2.36
C GLU A 173 -12.26 -14.98 -2.51
N CYS A 174 -11.55 -13.93 -2.03
CA CYS A 174 -12.00 -12.56 -2.22
C CYS A 174 -12.09 -12.22 -3.72
N PRO A 175 -13.21 -11.66 -4.21
CA PRO A 175 -13.36 -11.28 -5.61
C PRO A 175 -12.24 -10.35 -6.10
N MET A 176 -11.77 -10.57 -7.34
CA MET A 176 -10.62 -9.84 -7.86
C MET A 176 -10.81 -8.33 -7.94
N ASP A 177 -12.02 -7.89 -8.27
CA ASP A 177 -12.40 -6.48 -8.32
C ASP A 177 -12.44 -5.86 -6.92
N MET A 178 -12.89 -6.62 -5.90
CA MET A 178 -12.80 -6.20 -4.50
C MET A 178 -11.34 -6.12 -4.03
N ILE A 179 -10.49 -7.09 -4.39
CA ILE A 179 -9.05 -7.04 -4.12
C ILE A 179 -8.46 -5.76 -4.73
N ASP A 180 -8.82 -5.46 -5.98
CA ASP A 180 -8.34 -4.28 -6.68
C ASP A 180 -8.85 -2.98 -6.03
N GLN A 181 -10.11 -2.95 -5.57
CA GLN A 181 -10.67 -1.84 -4.78
C GLN A 181 -9.89 -1.63 -3.48
N ILE A 182 -9.73 -2.67 -2.67
CA ILE A 182 -9.00 -2.61 -1.38
C ILE A 182 -7.57 -2.10 -1.60
N GLY A 183 -6.87 -2.66 -2.56
CA GLY A 183 -5.49 -2.30 -2.85
C GLY A 183 -5.32 -0.97 -3.61
N GLY A 184 -6.38 -0.39 -4.18
CA GLY A 184 -6.27 0.73 -5.09
C GLY A 184 -5.46 0.35 -6.34
N TRP A 185 -5.60 -0.90 -6.82
CA TRP A 185 -5.05 -1.33 -8.11
C TRP A 185 -6.00 -0.93 -9.24
N ARG A 186 -5.47 -0.84 -10.44
CA ARG A 186 -6.29 -0.66 -11.62
C ARG A 186 -6.86 -2.03 -12.00
N SER A 187 -8.18 -2.16 -12.03
CA SER A 187 -8.80 -3.38 -12.54
C SER A 187 -8.42 -3.60 -14.00
N VAL A 188 -7.97 -4.79 -14.31
CA VAL A 188 -7.65 -5.23 -15.68
C VAL A 188 -8.95 -5.68 -16.40
N GLY A 189 -10.06 -5.75 -15.66
CA GLY A 189 -11.39 -6.06 -16.20
C GLY A 189 -11.89 -4.94 -17.11
N GLY A 190 -12.57 -5.35 -18.20
CA GLY A 190 -13.11 -4.43 -19.21
C GLY A 190 -14.13 -3.42 -18.66
N VAL A 191 -14.86 -2.76 -19.55
CA VAL A 191 -15.80 -1.67 -19.26
C VAL A 191 -16.74 -1.96 -18.08
N GLY A 192 -17.11 -3.24 -17.86
CA GLY A 192 -17.96 -3.68 -16.74
C GLY A 192 -17.40 -3.45 -15.35
N ALA A 193 -16.07 -3.46 -15.17
CA ALA A 193 -15.44 -3.23 -13.85
C ALA A 193 -15.50 -1.76 -13.38
N SER A 194 -15.93 -0.84 -14.24
CA SER A 194 -16.11 0.59 -13.92
C SER A 194 -17.56 0.97 -13.61
N TYR A 195 -18.51 0.05 -13.73
CA TYR A 195 -19.91 0.29 -13.43
C TYR A 195 -20.23 -0.08 -11.98
N GLY A 196 -20.94 0.79 -11.28
CA GLY A 196 -21.38 0.60 -9.89
C GLY A 196 -20.53 1.36 -8.87
N GLU A 197 -21.02 1.38 -7.63
CA GLU A 197 -20.38 2.09 -6.51
C GLU A 197 -19.27 1.27 -5.82
N GLY A 198 -18.98 0.08 -6.34
CA GLY A 198 -18.05 -0.87 -5.72
C GLY A 198 -18.64 -1.58 -4.49
N TYR A 199 -17.77 -2.23 -3.72
CA TYR A 199 -18.16 -2.96 -2.50
C TYR A 199 -18.26 -2.01 -1.31
N GLY A 200 -19.30 -2.22 -0.48
CA GLY A 200 -19.49 -1.46 0.76
C GLY A 200 -18.44 -1.80 1.83
N LEU A 201 -18.25 -0.90 2.78
CA LEU A 201 -17.25 -1.05 3.84
C LEU A 201 -17.42 -2.33 4.66
N VAL A 202 -18.66 -2.76 4.93
CA VAL A 202 -18.92 -3.99 5.68
C VAL A 202 -18.37 -5.21 4.95
N GLN A 203 -18.61 -5.32 3.64
CA GLN A 203 -18.11 -6.41 2.81
C GLN A 203 -16.57 -6.39 2.72
N VAL A 204 -16.00 -5.19 2.58
CA VAL A 204 -14.54 -5.00 2.58
C VAL A 204 -13.93 -5.44 3.91
N MET A 205 -14.53 -5.04 5.04
CA MET A 205 -14.10 -5.42 6.38
C MET A 205 -14.11 -6.94 6.56
N GLU A 206 -15.23 -7.59 6.23
CA GLU A 206 -15.37 -9.05 6.33
C GLU A 206 -14.28 -9.79 5.55
N MET A 207 -13.98 -9.35 4.33
CA MET A 207 -12.97 -10.00 3.51
C MET A 207 -11.54 -9.70 4.00
N MET A 208 -11.28 -8.51 4.51
CA MET A 208 -9.99 -8.18 5.11
C MET A 208 -9.76 -8.95 6.40
N GLU A 209 -10.80 -9.14 7.24
CA GLU A 209 -10.73 -9.97 8.45
C GLU A 209 -10.50 -11.45 8.11
N LYS A 210 -11.22 -12.02 7.14
CA LYS A 210 -10.98 -13.39 6.65
C LYS A 210 -9.55 -13.58 6.12
N GLY A 211 -9.03 -12.59 5.40
CA GLY A 211 -7.65 -12.58 4.91
C GLY A 211 -6.61 -12.25 5.96
N CYS A 212 -7.01 -11.79 7.15
CA CYS A 212 -6.09 -11.51 8.25
C CYS A 212 -5.65 -12.83 8.92
N TRP A 213 -4.35 -13.09 8.97
CA TRP A 213 -3.83 -14.27 9.64
C TRP A 213 -3.76 -14.14 11.17
N PHE A 214 -4.05 -12.97 11.68
CA PHE A 214 -3.93 -12.63 13.09
C PHE A 214 -5.22 -11.97 13.57
N VAL A 215 -5.91 -12.63 14.48
CA VAL A 215 -7.13 -12.09 15.07
C VAL A 215 -6.76 -10.86 15.91
N SER A 216 -7.43 -9.73 15.67
CA SER A 216 -7.38 -8.59 16.59
C SER A 216 -8.01 -9.02 17.91
N PHE A 217 -7.24 -9.09 18.96
CA PHE A 217 -7.83 -9.06 20.30
C PHE A 217 -8.35 -7.64 20.53
N LYS A 218 -9.66 -7.48 20.52
CA LYS A 218 -10.36 -6.28 20.99
C LYS A 218 -10.12 -6.07 22.46
#